data_6963ab21e20221940f4b5d2ef877754a
#
_entry.id   6963ab21e20221940f4b5d2ef877754a
#
_cell.length_a   1.000
_cell.length_b   1.000
_cell.length_c   1.000
_cell.angle_alpha   90.00
_cell.angle_beta   90.00
_cell.angle_gamma   90.00
#
_symmetry.space_group_name_H-M   'P 1'
#
loop_
_entity.id
_entity.type
_entity.pdbx_description
1 polymer ?
#
loop_
_entity_poly.entity_id
_entity_poly.type
_entity_poly.pdbx_seq_one_letter_code
_entity_poly.pdbx_strand_id
1 'polypeptide(L)'
;MLMAVGVVQAADDPIATRQAIMSSVGAAAGLGGGMMKGEVAYSPVAGKAAIAAMNAAASSFGSFFPDGSNTGNTGATEAVWDNSEGFAAEIAKFSAATEKAMAAAGKAGPADLDAFKAAMGPVFGTCKSCHETYRKKN
;
A
#
# COMPACT_ATOMS: atom_id res chain seq x y z
N MET A 1 -40.01 3.34 -25.06
CA MET A 1 -38.60 3.42 -25.38
C MET A 1 -37.85 3.15 -24.06
N LEU A 2 -37.44 1.88 -23.82
CA LEU A 2 -36.70 1.51 -22.63
C LEU A 2 -35.23 1.89 -22.86
N MET A 3 -34.73 2.85 -22.11
CA MET A 3 -33.28 3.09 -22.02
C MET A 3 -32.68 1.99 -21.16
N ALA A 4 -31.92 1.10 -21.77
CA ALA A 4 -31.04 0.19 -21.03
C ALA A 4 -29.95 1.05 -20.38
N VAL A 5 -30.02 1.21 -19.07
CA VAL A 5 -28.92 1.74 -18.28
C VAL A 5 -27.85 0.66 -18.31
N GLY A 6 -26.86 0.82 -19.17
CA GLY A 6 -25.67 0.00 -19.16
C GLY A 6 -25.01 0.16 -17.80
N VAL A 7 -24.99 -0.90 -17.01
CA VAL A 7 -24.14 -0.98 -15.81
C VAL A 7 -22.72 -0.94 -16.36
N VAL A 8 -22.02 0.18 -16.18
CA VAL A 8 -20.58 0.23 -16.38
C VAL A 8 -20.00 -0.62 -15.27
N GLN A 9 -19.76 -1.87 -15.56
CA GLN A 9 -18.88 -2.69 -14.71
C GLN A 9 -17.51 -2.02 -14.78
N ALA A 10 -17.11 -1.42 -13.65
CA ALA A 10 -15.72 -1.04 -13.45
C ALA A 10 -14.88 -2.26 -13.78
N ALA A 11 -13.83 -2.06 -14.55
CA ALA A 11 -12.98 -3.14 -15.05
C ALA A 11 -12.46 -3.96 -13.87
N ASP A 12 -13.04 -5.13 -13.70
CA ASP A 12 -12.86 -5.93 -12.51
C ASP A 12 -11.77 -6.97 -12.76
N ASP A 13 -10.53 -6.48 -12.91
CA ASP A 13 -9.36 -7.32 -12.72
C ASP A 13 -8.74 -7.01 -11.34
N PRO A 14 -9.18 -7.71 -10.29
CA PRO A 14 -8.66 -7.49 -8.95
C PRO A 14 -7.18 -7.82 -8.85
N ILE A 15 -6.67 -8.73 -9.69
CA ILE A 15 -5.25 -9.07 -9.73
C ILE A 15 -4.44 -7.89 -10.27
N ALA A 16 -4.83 -7.35 -11.43
CA ALA A 16 -4.17 -6.18 -12.00
C ALA A 16 -4.24 -4.97 -11.05
N THR A 17 -5.40 -4.77 -10.41
CA THR A 17 -5.59 -3.65 -9.48
C THR A 17 -4.67 -3.74 -8.26
N ARG A 18 -4.61 -4.89 -7.58
CA ARG A 18 -3.72 -5.03 -6.42
C ARG A 18 -2.24 -4.99 -6.79
N GLN A 19 -1.86 -5.44 -7.99
CA GLN A 19 -0.50 -5.29 -8.52
C GLN A 19 -0.16 -3.82 -8.78
N ALA A 20 -1.07 -3.04 -9.34
CA ALA A 20 -0.91 -1.60 -9.55
C ALA A 20 -0.79 -0.84 -8.22
N ILE A 21 -1.59 -1.20 -7.21
CA ILE A 21 -1.49 -0.63 -5.86
C ILE A 21 -0.10 -0.90 -5.27
N MET A 22 0.39 -2.14 -5.33
CA MET A 22 1.73 -2.47 -4.81
C MET A 22 2.85 -1.84 -5.63
N SER A 23 2.66 -1.63 -6.93
CA SER A 23 3.60 -0.84 -7.76
C SER A 23 3.69 0.61 -7.28
N SER A 24 2.56 1.24 -6.95
CA SER A 24 2.51 2.57 -6.33
C SER A 24 3.21 2.62 -4.98
N VAL A 25 2.98 1.61 -4.14
CA VAL A 25 3.68 1.47 -2.85
C VAL A 25 5.19 1.35 -3.06
N GLY A 26 5.60 0.55 -4.04
CA GLY A 26 7.02 0.40 -4.41
C GLY A 26 7.65 1.72 -4.86
N ALA A 27 6.95 2.51 -5.66
CA ALA A 27 7.40 3.84 -6.07
C ALA A 27 7.53 4.81 -4.89
N ALA A 28 6.54 4.83 -4.00
CA ALA A 28 6.57 5.64 -2.78
C ALA A 28 7.70 5.20 -1.83
N ALA A 29 7.93 3.89 -1.70
CA ALA A 29 9.04 3.33 -0.93
C ALA A 29 10.39 3.69 -1.52
N GLY A 30 10.53 3.67 -2.85
CA GLY A 30 11.73 4.10 -3.56
C GLY A 30 12.03 5.58 -3.32
N LEU A 31 11.02 6.44 -3.43
CA LEU A 31 11.15 7.86 -3.13
C LEU A 31 11.55 8.10 -1.66
N GLY A 32 10.82 7.50 -0.74
CA GLY A 32 11.08 7.63 0.69
C GLY A 32 12.45 7.10 1.09
N GLY A 33 12.82 5.91 0.61
CA GLY A 33 14.13 5.31 0.83
C GLY A 33 15.26 6.14 0.24
N GLY A 34 15.07 6.69 -0.96
CA GLY A 34 16.04 7.59 -1.60
C GLY A 34 16.27 8.87 -0.78
N MET A 35 15.20 9.47 -0.23
CA MET A 35 15.34 10.61 0.67
C MET A 35 16.08 10.22 1.96
N MET A 36 15.76 9.08 2.56
CA MET A 36 16.42 8.61 3.80
C MET A 36 17.91 8.37 3.62
N LYS A 37 18.33 7.93 2.44
CA LYS A 37 19.74 7.68 2.09
C LYS A 37 20.49 8.93 1.60
N GLY A 38 19.78 10.03 1.35
CA GLY A 38 20.35 11.24 0.76
C GLY A 38 20.59 11.17 -0.75
N GLU A 39 20.04 10.14 -1.42
CA GLU A 39 20.08 9.99 -2.88
C GLU A 39 19.08 10.93 -3.58
N VAL A 40 18.02 11.29 -2.87
CA VAL A 40 16.99 12.25 -3.27
C VAL A 40 16.92 13.34 -2.23
N ALA A 41 16.93 14.60 -2.65
CA ALA A 41 16.78 15.73 -1.74
C ALA A 41 15.42 15.67 -1.02
N TYR A 42 15.43 15.79 0.30
CA TYR A 42 14.20 15.82 1.09
C TYR A 42 13.44 17.14 0.86
N SER A 43 12.12 17.02 0.78
CA SER A 43 11.20 18.14 0.95
C SER A 43 9.94 17.69 1.69
N PRO A 44 9.29 18.57 2.48
CA PRO A 44 8.04 18.24 3.16
C PRO A 44 6.95 17.75 2.21
N VAL A 45 6.88 18.32 1.02
CA VAL A 45 5.92 17.93 -0.03
C VAL A 45 6.18 16.51 -0.52
N ALA A 46 7.44 16.16 -0.82
CA ALA A 46 7.81 14.82 -1.26
C ALA A 46 7.59 13.79 -0.15
N GLY A 47 7.95 14.12 1.09
CA GLY A 47 7.68 13.28 2.26
C GLY A 47 6.19 13.03 2.46
N LYS A 48 5.38 14.07 2.36
CA LYS A 48 3.91 13.97 2.43
C LYS A 48 3.35 13.10 1.32
N ALA A 49 3.82 13.26 0.09
CA ALA A 49 3.36 12.47 -1.06
C ALA A 49 3.63 10.97 -0.86
N ALA A 50 4.83 10.60 -0.39
CA ALA A 50 5.17 9.21 -0.12
C ALA A 50 4.27 8.60 0.97
N ILE A 51 4.04 9.31 2.07
CA ILE A 51 3.15 8.87 3.16
C ILE A 51 1.71 8.72 2.66
N ALA A 52 1.20 9.71 1.94
CA ALA A 52 -0.17 9.73 1.43
C ALA A 52 -0.43 8.58 0.45
N ALA A 53 0.51 8.29 -0.45
CA ALA A 53 0.40 7.17 -1.38
C ALA A 53 0.32 5.83 -0.65
N MET A 54 1.14 5.62 0.38
CA MET A 54 1.09 4.40 1.19
C MET A 54 -0.19 4.30 2.02
N ASN A 55 -0.68 5.42 2.56
CA ASN A 55 -1.93 5.43 3.31
C ASN A 55 -3.14 5.10 2.43
N ALA A 56 -3.19 5.65 1.21
CA ALA A 56 -4.24 5.31 0.25
C ALA A 56 -4.20 3.82 -0.13
N ALA A 57 -3.00 3.27 -0.35
CA ALA A 57 -2.82 1.85 -0.62
C ALA A 57 -3.28 0.98 0.56
N ALA A 58 -2.88 1.31 1.78
CA ALA A 58 -3.28 0.58 2.99
C ALA A 58 -4.80 0.55 3.17
N SER A 59 -5.48 1.65 2.87
CA SER A 59 -6.94 1.78 3.00
C SER A 59 -7.72 0.98 1.96
N SER A 60 -7.15 0.68 0.79
CA SER A 60 -7.86 0.08 -0.34
C SER A 60 -7.44 -1.36 -0.66
N PHE A 61 -6.20 -1.72 -0.37
CA PHE A 61 -5.56 -2.96 -0.85
C PHE A 61 -6.33 -4.24 -0.49
N GLY A 62 -6.83 -4.33 0.74
CA GLY A 62 -7.56 -5.50 1.23
C GLY A 62 -8.86 -5.82 0.46
N SER A 63 -9.42 -4.85 -0.24
CA SER A 63 -10.67 -5.01 -1.02
C SER A 63 -10.49 -5.78 -2.34
N PHE A 64 -9.25 -6.06 -2.76
CA PHE A 64 -8.95 -6.64 -4.06
C PHE A 64 -8.52 -8.11 -4.01
N PHE A 65 -9.06 -8.86 -3.05
CA PHE A 65 -8.82 -10.31 -2.88
C PHE A 65 -10.13 -11.11 -2.82
N PRO A 66 -11.06 -10.93 -3.79
CA PRO A 66 -12.28 -11.72 -3.81
C PRO A 66 -11.95 -13.21 -4.02
N ASP A 67 -12.88 -14.08 -3.61
CA ASP A 67 -12.80 -15.51 -3.87
C ASP A 67 -12.63 -15.77 -5.38
N GLY A 68 -11.77 -16.73 -5.71
CA GLY A 68 -11.45 -17.07 -7.10
C GLY A 68 -10.37 -16.18 -7.75
N SER A 69 -9.85 -15.16 -7.06
CA SER A 69 -8.73 -14.35 -7.57
C SER A 69 -7.34 -14.87 -7.15
N ASN A 70 -7.26 -16.12 -6.70
CA ASN A 70 -6.03 -16.83 -6.33
C ASN A 70 -5.34 -17.56 -7.50
N THR A 71 -5.92 -17.51 -8.69
CA THR A 71 -5.42 -18.18 -9.90
C THR A 71 -4.86 -17.17 -10.92
N GLY A 72 -4.15 -17.68 -11.93
CA GLY A 72 -3.58 -16.85 -12.99
C GLY A 72 -2.29 -16.15 -12.56
N ASN A 73 -2.02 -14.98 -13.13
CA ASN A 73 -0.79 -14.21 -12.90
C ASN A 73 -0.85 -13.39 -11.62
N THR A 74 -1.05 -14.06 -10.48
CA THR A 74 -1.08 -13.41 -9.18
C THR A 74 0.21 -13.61 -8.40
N GLY A 75 0.69 -12.54 -7.75
CA GLY A 75 1.78 -12.60 -6.77
C GLY A 75 1.34 -12.96 -5.35
N ALA A 76 0.02 -13.12 -5.10
CA ALA A 76 -0.49 -13.56 -3.81
C ALA A 76 -0.31 -15.07 -3.63
N THR A 77 0.04 -15.50 -2.40
CA THR A 77 0.03 -16.92 -2.02
C THR A 77 -1.39 -17.36 -1.62
N GLU A 78 -1.64 -18.66 -1.58
CA GLU A 78 -2.91 -19.22 -1.09
C GLU A 78 -3.22 -18.82 0.35
N ALA A 79 -2.18 -18.51 1.15
CA ALA A 79 -2.33 -18.09 2.54
C ALA A 79 -3.23 -16.86 2.72
N VAL A 80 -3.39 -16.02 1.70
CA VAL A 80 -4.33 -14.89 1.73
C VAL A 80 -5.76 -15.35 2.00
N TRP A 81 -6.16 -16.48 1.41
CA TRP A 81 -7.50 -17.07 1.56
C TRP A 81 -7.55 -18.12 2.68
N ASP A 82 -6.53 -18.96 2.80
CA ASP A 82 -6.44 -20.02 3.81
C ASP A 82 -6.30 -19.45 5.23
N ASN A 83 -5.65 -18.30 5.38
CA ASN A 83 -5.47 -17.59 6.64
C ASN A 83 -5.87 -16.12 6.49
N SER A 84 -7.13 -15.88 6.15
CA SER A 84 -7.68 -14.54 5.90
C SER A 84 -7.61 -13.61 7.13
N GLU A 85 -7.74 -14.16 8.33
CA GLU A 85 -7.57 -13.39 9.57
C GLU A 85 -6.15 -12.87 9.74
N GLY A 86 -5.15 -13.71 9.49
CA GLY A 86 -3.75 -13.30 9.52
C GLY A 86 -3.42 -12.26 8.45
N PHE A 87 -3.98 -12.42 7.25
CA PHE A 87 -3.84 -11.43 6.18
C PHE A 87 -4.48 -10.09 6.57
N ALA A 88 -5.71 -10.10 7.10
CA ALA A 88 -6.38 -8.90 7.59
C ALA A 88 -5.59 -8.21 8.71
N ALA A 89 -4.94 -8.97 9.58
CA ALA A 89 -4.08 -8.42 10.64
C ALA A 89 -2.84 -7.70 10.07
N GLU A 90 -2.22 -8.22 9.01
CA GLU A 90 -1.11 -7.54 8.34
C GLU A 90 -1.57 -6.24 7.63
N ILE A 91 -2.74 -6.27 6.99
CA ILE A 91 -3.35 -5.04 6.43
C ILE A 91 -3.62 -4.01 7.54
N ALA A 92 -4.15 -4.43 8.68
CA ALA A 92 -4.42 -3.56 9.81
C ALA A 92 -3.14 -2.91 10.38
N LYS A 93 -2.04 -3.66 10.47
CA LYS A 93 -0.73 -3.11 10.87
C LYS A 93 -0.24 -2.04 9.90
N PHE A 94 -0.34 -2.30 8.60
CA PHE A 94 0.04 -1.34 7.57
C PHE A 94 -0.83 -0.08 7.63
N SER A 95 -2.15 -0.22 7.74
CA SER A 95 -3.08 0.90 7.89
C SER A 95 -2.76 1.75 9.13
N ALA A 96 -2.61 1.11 10.29
CA ALA A 96 -2.30 1.82 11.53
C ALA A 96 -0.98 2.60 11.45
N ALA A 97 0.06 2.02 10.85
CA ALA A 97 1.35 2.68 10.68
C ALA A 97 1.26 3.88 9.72
N THR A 98 0.55 3.74 8.60
CA THR A 98 0.38 4.84 7.63
C THR A 98 -0.54 5.95 8.15
N GLU A 99 -1.60 5.63 8.87
CA GLU A 99 -2.47 6.61 9.54
C GLU A 99 -1.70 7.43 10.57
N LYS A 100 -0.87 6.77 11.38
CA LYS A 100 0.01 7.44 12.34
C LYS A 100 1.01 8.35 11.64
N ALA A 101 1.61 7.90 10.53
CA ALA A 101 2.51 8.71 9.73
C ALA A 101 1.79 9.93 9.11
N MET A 102 0.57 9.76 8.62
CA MET A 102 -0.27 10.86 8.10
C MET A 102 -0.60 11.89 9.19
N ALA A 103 -0.95 11.44 10.38
CA ALA A 103 -1.23 12.32 11.52
C ALA A 103 0.01 13.11 11.94
N ALA A 104 1.17 12.46 12.01
CA ALA A 104 2.44 13.10 12.34
C ALA A 104 2.89 14.11 11.27
N ALA A 105 2.66 13.79 9.99
CA ALA A 105 3.02 14.66 8.86
C ALA A 105 2.19 15.95 8.81
N GLY A 106 0.94 15.90 9.27
CA GLY A 106 0.03 17.01 9.20
C GLY A 106 -0.26 17.47 7.76
N LYS A 107 -0.77 18.68 7.61
CA LYS A 107 -1.14 19.22 6.31
C LYS A 107 0.07 19.54 5.43
N ALA A 108 1.14 20.06 6.02
CA ALA A 108 2.33 20.53 5.31
C ALA A 108 3.34 19.42 4.98
N GLY A 109 3.23 18.26 5.61
CA GLY A 109 4.22 17.20 5.56
C GLY A 109 5.22 17.27 6.72
N PRO A 110 6.05 16.22 6.91
CA PRO A 110 7.10 16.23 7.94
C PRO A 110 8.06 17.41 7.74
N ALA A 111 8.38 18.13 8.80
CA ALA A 111 9.11 19.38 8.72
C ALA A 111 10.53 19.20 8.14
N ASP A 112 11.17 18.09 8.46
CA ASP A 112 12.52 17.75 8.04
C ASP A 112 12.70 16.22 7.84
N LEU A 113 13.87 15.83 7.40
CA LEU A 113 14.19 14.43 7.11
C LEU A 113 14.11 13.55 8.37
N ASP A 114 14.46 14.05 9.54
CA ASP A 114 14.40 13.25 10.77
C ASP A 114 12.97 13.00 11.20
N ALA A 115 12.09 13.99 11.09
CA ALA A 115 10.64 13.82 11.27
C ALA A 115 10.04 12.83 10.25
N PHE A 116 10.49 12.89 8.99
CA PHE A 116 10.09 11.92 7.97
C PHE A 116 10.54 10.50 8.30
N LYS A 117 11.80 10.31 8.69
CA LYS A 117 12.34 9.00 9.12
C LYS A 117 11.55 8.43 10.29
N ALA A 118 11.24 9.26 11.28
CA ALA A 118 10.46 8.84 12.44
C ALA A 118 9.04 8.39 12.06
N ALA A 119 8.39 9.09 11.11
CA ALA A 119 7.06 8.73 10.62
C ALA A 119 7.08 7.47 9.75
N MET A 120 8.04 7.34 8.83
CA MET A 120 8.07 6.27 7.82
C MET A 120 8.73 4.98 8.28
N GLY A 121 9.63 5.02 9.26
CA GLY A 121 10.29 3.81 9.77
C GLY A 121 9.32 2.71 10.17
N PRO A 122 8.30 2.98 10.98
CA PRO A 122 7.27 2.01 11.32
C PRO A 122 6.47 1.49 10.11
N VAL A 123 6.23 2.34 9.09
CA VAL A 123 5.55 1.93 7.86
C VAL A 123 6.38 0.90 7.10
N PHE A 124 7.65 1.17 6.87
CA PHE A 124 8.58 0.21 6.23
C PHE A 124 8.71 -1.09 7.01
N GLY A 125 8.59 -1.04 8.33
CA GLY A 125 8.62 -2.22 9.20
C GLY A 125 7.48 -3.21 8.93
N THR A 126 6.36 -2.78 8.33
CA THR A 126 5.22 -3.64 8.02
C THR A 126 5.36 -4.44 6.73
N CYS A 127 6.29 -4.08 5.85
CA CYS A 127 6.41 -4.68 4.52
C CYS A 127 6.86 -6.15 4.59
N LYS A 128 7.86 -6.44 5.41
CA LYS A 128 8.54 -7.74 5.44
C LYS A 128 7.62 -8.85 5.92
N SER A 129 6.96 -8.70 7.06
CA SER A 129 6.12 -9.74 7.66
C SER A 129 4.98 -10.17 6.74
N CYS A 130 4.31 -9.21 6.10
CA CYS A 130 3.27 -9.50 5.14
C CYS A 130 3.83 -10.23 3.91
N HIS A 131 4.90 -9.73 3.32
CA HIS A 131 5.50 -10.31 2.11
C HIS A 131 6.11 -11.68 2.32
N GLU A 132 6.61 -12.01 3.49
CA GLU A 132 7.15 -13.34 3.80
C GLU A 132 6.09 -14.45 3.71
N THR A 133 4.85 -14.16 4.06
CA THR A 133 3.76 -15.13 4.11
C THR A 133 2.81 -15.02 2.91
N TYR A 134 2.43 -13.82 2.54
CA TYR A 134 1.32 -13.57 1.62
C TYR A 134 1.74 -13.20 0.20
N ARG A 135 3.03 -13.03 -0.07
CA ARG A 135 3.58 -12.79 -1.42
C ARG A 135 4.43 -13.97 -1.87
N LYS A 136 4.21 -14.42 -3.13
CA LYS A 136 5.07 -15.41 -3.79
C LYS A 136 6.49 -14.87 -3.90
N LYS A 137 7.47 -15.73 -3.64
CA LYS A 137 8.88 -15.42 -3.87
C LYS A 137 9.16 -15.60 -5.37
N ASN A 138 9.81 -14.62 -5.97
CA ASN A 138 10.30 -14.70 -7.34
C ASN A 138 11.61 -15.49 -7.36
#